data_494dd48de866a00a961b8ec184ab6690
#
_entry.id   494dd48de866a00a961b8ec184ab6690
#
_cell.length_a   1.000
_cell.length_b   1.000
_cell.length_c   1.000
_cell.angle_alpha   90.00
_cell.angle_beta   90.00
_cell.angle_gamma   90.00
#
_symmetry.space_group_name_H-M   'P 1'
#
loop_
_entity.id
_entity.type
_entity.pdbx_description
1 polymer ?
#
loop_
_entity_poly.entity_id
_entity_poly.type
_entity_poly.pdbx_seq_one_letter_code
_entity_poly.pdbx_strand_id
1 'polypeptide(L)'
;MKSLYSNVLVLDSGARGSLTTFVQRGIGDVLISWENEAHLALQETAKNQNVEIVFPSVSILAEPSVAVVTKNAEKHNTLKVAENYLKFLYSPEGQETIAKNYYRPTDKKVASKYKNTFKNLKLFTIRDVAGSWKNAQEKHFSDGAIFDQITSKQ
;
A
#
# COMPACT_ATOMS: atom_id res chain seq x y z
N MET A 1 -0.81 20.52 -2.93
CA MET A 1 -0.59 19.34 -3.82
C MET A 1 0.24 19.70 -5.04
N LYS A 2 -0.12 20.72 -5.85
CA LYS A 2 0.67 21.11 -7.06
C LYS A 2 2.16 21.32 -6.73
N SER A 3 2.48 22.11 -5.71
CA SER A 3 3.89 22.33 -5.27
C SER A 3 4.61 21.05 -4.83
N LEU A 4 3.90 20.07 -4.26
CA LEU A 4 4.49 18.77 -3.94
C LEU A 4 4.85 18.02 -5.23
N TYR A 5 3.90 17.93 -6.16
CA TYR A 5 4.10 17.22 -7.43
C TYR A 5 5.15 17.88 -8.33
N SER A 6 5.33 19.21 -8.25
CA SER A 6 6.40 19.90 -9.00
C SER A 6 7.82 19.53 -8.56
N ASN A 7 7.96 18.97 -7.36
CA ASN A 7 9.25 18.49 -6.84
C ASN A 7 9.42 16.96 -6.96
N VAL A 8 8.47 16.25 -7.54
CA VAL A 8 8.59 14.80 -7.77
C VAL A 8 9.53 14.55 -8.94
N LEU A 9 10.63 13.89 -8.67
CA LEU A 9 11.65 13.55 -9.68
C LEU A 9 11.22 12.38 -10.54
N VAL A 10 10.58 11.36 -9.93
CA VAL A 10 10.17 10.13 -10.62
C VAL A 10 8.78 9.71 -10.12
N LEU A 11 7.90 9.37 -11.06
CA LEU A 11 6.64 8.68 -10.82
C LEU A 11 6.74 7.29 -11.46
N ASP A 12 7.12 6.30 -10.67
CA ASP A 12 7.17 4.92 -11.13
C ASP A 12 5.78 4.32 -11.29
N SER A 13 5.68 3.27 -12.10
CA SER A 13 4.42 2.57 -12.35
C SER A 13 3.93 1.68 -11.19
N GLY A 14 4.72 1.53 -10.14
CA GLY A 14 4.36 0.71 -9.00
C GLY A 14 5.26 0.92 -7.78
N ALA A 15 4.74 0.56 -6.60
CA ALA A 15 5.39 0.79 -5.32
C ALA A 15 6.79 0.18 -5.21
N ARG A 16 6.97 -1.06 -5.69
CA ARG A 16 8.28 -1.72 -5.69
C ARG A 16 9.27 -1.03 -6.64
N GLY A 17 8.82 -0.52 -7.78
CA GLY A 17 9.63 0.30 -8.69
C GLY A 17 10.13 1.56 -7.99
N SER A 18 9.23 2.28 -7.31
CA SER A 18 9.58 3.48 -6.55
C SER A 18 10.60 3.19 -5.43
N LEU A 19 10.42 2.08 -4.71
CA LEU A 19 11.40 1.62 -3.72
C LEU A 19 12.78 1.40 -4.34
N THR A 20 12.85 0.66 -5.46
CA THR A 20 14.11 0.39 -6.17
C THR A 20 14.77 1.68 -6.65
N THR A 21 14.00 2.60 -7.20
CA THR A 21 14.49 3.91 -7.66
C THR A 21 15.08 4.71 -6.51
N PHE A 22 14.40 4.74 -5.37
CA PHE A 22 14.87 5.47 -4.19
C PHE A 22 16.09 4.79 -3.54
N VAL A 23 16.00 3.49 -3.25
CA VAL A 23 17.02 2.77 -2.47
C VAL A 23 18.25 2.42 -3.30
N GLN A 24 18.06 1.86 -4.51
CA GLN A 24 19.19 1.33 -5.28
C GLN A 24 19.81 2.38 -6.21
N ARG A 25 18.99 3.31 -6.72
CA ARG A 25 19.48 4.36 -7.61
C ARG A 25 19.80 5.68 -6.89
N GLY A 26 19.38 5.82 -5.63
CA GLY A 26 19.61 7.00 -4.81
C GLY A 26 18.93 8.25 -5.35
N ILE A 27 17.77 8.10 -5.99
CA ILE A 27 17.02 9.23 -6.58
C ILE A 27 15.95 9.71 -5.61
N GLY A 28 16.06 10.98 -5.22
CA GLY A 28 15.14 11.67 -4.32
C GLY A 28 15.56 11.62 -2.85
N ASP A 29 15.05 12.56 -2.07
CA ASP A 29 15.34 12.70 -0.63
C ASP A 29 14.25 12.08 0.24
N VAL A 30 13.05 11.93 -0.31
CA VAL A 30 11.87 11.37 0.37
C VAL A 30 11.13 10.42 -0.56
N LEU A 31 10.86 9.21 -0.06
CA LEU A 31 9.98 8.24 -0.71
C LEU A 31 8.60 8.28 -0.03
N ILE A 32 7.55 8.56 -0.79
CA ILE A 32 6.17 8.36 -0.35
C ILE A 32 5.73 6.98 -0.83
N SER A 33 5.47 6.08 0.09
CA SER A 33 5.21 4.68 -0.24
C SER A 33 4.26 4.01 0.76
N TRP A 34 3.93 2.75 0.49
CA TRP A 34 3.21 1.89 1.43
C TRP A 34 4.11 1.52 2.61
N GLU A 35 3.49 1.30 3.77
CA GLU A 35 4.20 0.95 5.01
C GLU A 35 5.08 -0.31 4.86
N ASN A 36 4.58 -1.34 4.18
CA ASN A 36 5.35 -2.55 3.92
C ASN A 36 6.60 -2.28 3.07
N GLU A 37 6.51 -1.42 2.05
CA GLU A 37 7.66 -1.05 1.23
C GLU A 37 8.67 -0.22 2.04
N ALA A 38 8.21 0.64 2.94
CA ALA A 38 9.10 1.39 3.83
C ALA A 38 9.90 0.47 4.77
N HIS A 39 9.26 -0.56 5.33
CA HIS A 39 9.98 -1.57 6.12
C HIS A 39 10.98 -2.37 5.28
N LEU A 40 10.66 -2.69 4.03
CA LEU A 40 11.60 -3.35 3.12
C LEU A 40 12.77 -2.43 2.76
N ALA A 41 12.52 -1.13 2.57
CA ALA A 41 13.60 -0.14 2.37
C ALA A 41 14.62 -0.20 3.50
N LEU A 42 14.18 -0.22 4.76
CA LEU A 42 15.08 -0.35 5.91
C LEU A 42 15.92 -1.63 5.87
N GLN A 43 15.35 -2.75 5.43
CA GLN A 43 16.09 -4.01 5.32
C GLN A 43 17.14 -3.96 4.20
N GLU A 44 16.79 -3.38 3.06
CA GLU A 44 17.69 -3.27 1.91
C GLU A 44 18.81 -2.27 2.17
N THR A 45 18.54 -1.20 2.93
CA THR A 45 19.53 -0.15 3.22
C THR A 45 20.37 -0.40 4.47
N ALA A 46 20.05 -1.42 5.28
CA ALA A 46 20.71 -1.71 6.56
C ALA A 46 22.26 -1.81 6.46
N LYS A 47 22.82 -1.87 5.26
CA LYS A 47 24.26 -1.99 5.04
C LYS A 47 24.96 -0.67 4.65
N ASN A 48 24.28 0.32 4.06
CA ASN A 48 24.99 1.46 3.44
C ASN A 48 24.26 2.82 3.39
N GLN A 49 23.01 2.96 3.84
CA GLN A 49 22.29 4.23 3.76
C GLN A 49 21.48 4.49 5.03
N ASN A 50 21.52 5.74 5.51
CA ASN A 50 20.72 6.18 6.66
C ASN A 50 19.33 6.61 6.15
N VAL A 51 18.39 5.68 6.12
CA VAL A 51 16.97 5.98 5.90
C VAL A 51 16.16 5.69 7.16
N GLU A 52 15.11 6.47 7.39
CA GLU A 52 14.18 6.25 8.49
C GLU A 52 12.73 6.28 7.98
N ILE A 53 11.84 5.62 8.71
CA ILE A 53 10.41 5.69 8.43
C ILE A 53 9.79 6.83 9.23
N VAL A 54 9.28 7.83 8.54
CA VAL A 54 8.48 8.90 9.13
C VAL A 54 7.00 8.54 9.01
N PHE A 55 6.37 8.24 10.14
CA PHE A 55 4.94 7.94 10.18
C PHE A 55 4.14 9.24 10.22
N PRO A 56 3.21 9.47 9.29
CA PRO A 56 2.35 10.66 9.32
C PRO A 56 1.38 10.59 10.51
N SER A 57 0.93 11.76 10.98
CA SER A 57 -0.07 11.85 12.07
C SER A 57 -1.43 11.24 11.70
N VAL A 58 -1.75 11.21 10.39
CA VAL A 58 -2.96 10.64 9.82
C VAL A 58 -2.61 9.93 8.52
N SER A 59 -3.16 8.75 8.29
CA SER A 59 -2.95 8.00 7.04
C SER A 59 -4.23 7.33 6.56
N ILE A 60 -4.23 6.91 5.30
CA ILE A 60 -5.36 6.16 4.74
C ILE A 60 -5.25 4.67 5.12
N LEU A 61 -6.38 4.09 5.53
CA LEU A 61 -6.51 2.64 5.60
C LEU A 61 -6.72 2.09 4.20
N ALA A 62 -5.72 1.41 3.68
CA ALA A 62 -5.84 0.70 2.42
C ALA A 62 -6.57 -0.63 2.67
N GLU A 63 -7.69 -0.82 1.97
CA GLU A 63 -8.57 -1.99 2.09
C GLU A 63 -8.63 -2.72 0.73
N PRO A 64 -7.52 -3.35 0.27
CA PRO A 64 -7.52 -4.07 -1.00
C PRO A 64 -8.44 -5.27 -0.90
N SER A 65 -9.46 -5.30 -1.75
CA SER A 65 -10.41 -6.41 -1.82
C SER A 65 -9.85 -7.54 -2.65
N VAL A 66 -10.09 -8.78 -2.21
CA VAL A 66 -9.76 -9.99 -2.96
C VAL A 66 -11.03 -10.79 -3.25
N ALA A 67 -11.11 -11.40 -4.44
CA ALA A 67 -12.21 -12.23 -4.82
C ALA A 67 -11.73 -13.39 -5.71
N VAL A 68 -12.46 -14.51 -5.66
CA VAL A 68 -12.26 -15.60 -6.61
C VAL A 68 -12.84 -15.18 -7.97
N VAL A 69 -12.06 -15.35 -9.03
CA VAL A 69 -12.57 -15.24 -10.41
C VAL A 69 -13.29 -16.56 -10.73
N THR A 70 -14.54 -16.67 -10.29
CA THR A 70 -15.33 -17.90 -10.24
C THR A 70 -15.33 -18.63 -11.57
N LYS A 71 -15.64 -17.95 -12.68
CA LYS A 71 -15.68 -18.54 -14.01
C LYS A 71 -14.35 -19.21 -14.42
N ASN A 72 -13.22 -18.61 -14.08
CA ASN A 72 -11.91 -19.19 -14.36
C ASN A 72 -11.60 -20.36 -13.41
N ALA A 73 -11.92 -20.22 -12.14
CA ALA A 73 -11.69 -21.24 -11.14
C ALA A 73 -12.53 -22.50 -11.42
N GLU A 74 -13.76 -22.37 -11.87
CA GLU A 74 -14.61 -23.48 -12.32
C GLU A 74 -14.04 -24.17 -13.56
N LYS A 75 -13.64 -23.38 -14.56
CA LYS A 75 -13.03 -23.92 -15.80
C LYS A 75 -11.80 -24.80 -15.51
N HIS A 76 -11.03 -24.46 -14.48
CA HIS A 76 -9.82 -25.19 -14.08
C HIS A 76 -10.04 -26.16 -12.91
N ASN A 77 -11.28 -26.37 -12.46
CA ASN A 77 -11.63 -27.21 -11.31
C ASN A 77 -10.88 -26.81 -10.02
N THR A 78 -10.61 -25.51 -9.82
CA THR A 78 -9.86 -24.97 -8.68
C THR A 78 -10.70 -24.12 -7.72
N LEU A 79 -12.01 -24.04 -7.91
CA LEU A 79 -12.89 -23.16 -7.12
C LEU A 79 -12.72 -23.38 -5.61
N LYS A 80 -12.83 -24.64 -5.16
CA LYS A 80 -12.70 -24.98 -3.74
C LYS A 80 -11.31 -24.63 -3.18
N VAL A 81 -10.26 -24.80 -3.96
CA VAL A 81 -8.88 -24.47 -3.56
C VAL A 81 -8.74 -22.95 -3.43
N ALA A 82 -9.24 -22.20 -4.40
CA ALA A 82 -9.21 -20.73 -4.38
C ALA A 82 -9.97 -20.15 -3.17
N GLU A 83 -11.18 -20.67 -2.90
CA GLU A 83 -11.96 -20.26 -1.72
C GLU A 83 -11.22 -20.57 -0.41
N ASN A 84 -10.63 -21.76 -0.29
CA ASN A 84 -9.87 -22.15 0.89
C ASN A 84 -8.62 -21.28 1.07
N TYR A 85 -7.95 -20.91 -0.01
CA TYR A 85 -6.83 -19.98 0.04
C TYR A 85 -7.26 -18.61 0.58
N LEU A 86 -8.37 -18.05 0.08
CA LEU A 86 -8.86 -16.77 0.59
C LEU A 86 -9.27 -16.85 2.07
N LYS A 87 -9.89 -17.96 2.50
CA LYS A 87 -10.20 -18.19 3.92
C LYS A 87 -8.95 -18.30 4.77
N PHE A 88 -7.90 -18.94 4.27
CA PHE A 88 -6.62 -19.05 4.97
C PHE A 88 -6.00 -17.68 5.28
N LEU A 89 -6.16 -16.68 4.41
CA LEU A 89 -5.65 -15.33 4.67
C LEU A 89 -6.20 -14.71 5.96
N TYR A 90 -7.38 -15.16 6.41
CA TYR A 90 -8.02 -14.71 7.65
C TYR A 90 -7.81 -15.68 8.83
N SER A 91 -7.10 -16.78 8.62
CA SER A 91 -6.69 -17.66 9.73
C SER A 91 -5.59 -17.03 10.56
N PRO A 92 -5.41 -17.45 11.84
CA PRO A 92 -4.30 -16.97 12.66
C PRO A 92 -2.92 -17.15 12.00
N GLU A 93 -2.69 -18.26 11.32
CA GLU A 93 -1.44 -18.54 10.61
C GLU A 93 -1.25 -17.62 9.39
N GLY A 94 -2.32 -17.42 8.62
CA GLY A 94 -2.33 -16.48 7.50
C GLY A 94 -2.03 -15.06 7.96
N GLN A 95 -2.68 -14.62 9.03
CA GLN A 95 -2.49 -13.30 9.62
C GLN A 95 -1.09 -13.12 10.23
N GLU A 96 -0.53 -14.15 10.83
CA GLU A 96 0.86 -14.15 11.30
C GLU A 96 1.85 -14.00 10.13
N THR A 97 1.60 -14.70 9.02
CA THR A 97 2.40 -14.60 7.80
C THR A 97 2.31 -13.21 7.18
N ILE A 98 1.11 -12.63 7.13
CA ILE A 98 0.85 -11.25 6.68
C ILE A 98 1.68 -10.26 7.52
N ALA A 99 1.63 -10.37 8.85
CA ALA A 99 2.37 -9.49 9.75
C ALA A 99 3.90 -9.60 9.61
N LYS A 100 4.43 -10.82 9.43
CA LYS A 100 5.86 -11.07 9.18
C LYS A 100 6.36 -10.42 7.89
N ASN A 101 5.48 -10.24 6.92
CA ASN A 101 5.77 -9.56 5.66
C ASN A 101 5.40 -8.07 5.67
N TYR A 102 5.32 -7.47 6.86
CA TYR A 102 5.04 -6.04 7.06
C TYR A 102 3.68 -5.54 6.57
N TYR A 103 2.70 -6.42 6.46
CA TYR A 103 1.31 -6.02 6.26
C TYR A 103 0.56 -6.02 7.58
N ARG A 104 -0.23 -4.99 7.85
CA ARG A 104 -1.00 -4.88 9.09
C ARG A 104 -2.04 -6.00 9.18
N PRO A 105 -1.95 -6.89 10.18
CA PRO A 105 -2.93 -7.94 10.34
C PRO A 105 -4.27 -7.36 10.85
N THR A 106 -5.38 -7.96 10.41
CA THR A 106 -6.73 -7.60 10.89
C THR A 106 -7.10 -8.35 12.16
N ASP A 107 -6.48 -9.50 12.43
CA ASP A 107 -6.67 -10.24 13.68
C ASP A 107 -6.04 -9.49 14.86
N LYS A 108 -6.86 -9.16 15.87
CA LYS A 108 -6.43 -8.37 17.03
C LYS A 108 -5.37 -9.04 17.89
N LYS A 109 -5.40 -10.39 17.98
CA LYS A 109 -4.42 -11.14 18.77
C LYS A 109 -3.07 -11.14 18.05
N VAL A 110 -3.07 -11.35 16.74
CA VAL A 110 -1.86 -11.24 15.93
C VAL A 110 -1.35 -9.80 15.97
N ALA A 111 -2.18 -8.80 15.72
CA ALA A 111 -1.80 -7.39 15.74
C ALA A 111 -1.11 -6.98 17.06
N SER A 112 -1.57 -7.51 18.20
CA SER A 112 -0.98 -7.21 19.50
C SER A 112 0.46 -7.69 19.65
N LYS A 113 0.86 -8.76 18.95
CA LYS A 113 2.24 -9.27 18.94
C LYS A 113 3.18 -8.36 18.15
N TYR A 114 2.66 -7.65 17.16
CA TYR A 114 3.42 -6.81 16.24
C TYR A 114 3.29 -5.30 16.51
N LYS A 115 2.84 -4.91 17.72
CA LYS A 115 2.67 -3.50 18.12
C LYS A 115 3.94 -2.64 18.01
N ASN A 116 5.10 -3.26 18.08
CA ASN A 116 6.39 -2.56 17.92
C ASN A 116 6.73 -2.30 16.45
N THR A 117 6.25 -3.16 15.55
CA THR A 117 6.42 -3.01 14.10
C THR A 117 5.40 -1.99 13.55
N PHE A 118 4.15 -2.13 13.95
CA PHE A 118 3.06 -1.30 13.45
C PHE A 118 2.65 -0.26 14.49
N LYS A 119 3.08 0.97 14.32
CA LYS A 119 2.68 2.08 15.19
C LYS A 119 1.18 2.34 15.12
N ASN A 120 0.62 2.78 16.23
CA ASN A 120 -0.78 3.20 16.23
C ASN A 120 -0.91 4.53 15.48
N LEU A 121 -1.70 4.53 14.41
CA LEU A 121 -1.94 5.68 13.54
C LEU A 121 -3.43 6.02 13.53
N LYS A 122 -3.74 7.31 13.42
CA LYS A 122 -5.09 7.74 13.08
C LYS A 122 -5.33 7.44 11.60
N LEU A 123 -6.26 6.55 11.31
CA LEU A 123 -6.58 6.12 9.95
C LEU A 123 -7.93 6.67 9.51
N PHE A 124 -8.05 6.98 8.23
CA PHE A 124 -9.30 7.28 7.55
C PHE A 124 -9.49 6.35 6.36
N THR A 125 -10.72 6.14 5.95
CA THR A 125 -11.07 5.33 4.77
C THR A 125 -11.37 6.21 3.57
N ILE A 126 -11.40 5.62 2.38
CA ILE A 126 -11.86 6.34 1.18
C ILE A 126 -13.31 6.83 1.34
N ARG A 127 -14.12 6.11 2.13
CA ARG A 127 -15.51 6.48 2.41
C ARG A 127 -15.59 7.78 3.20
N ASP A 128 -14.67 8.00 4.14
CA ASP A 128 -14.64 9.21 4.97
C ASP A 128 -14.32 10.47 4.17
N VAL A 129 -13.51 10.34 3.10
CA VAL A 129 -12.99 11.50 2.35
C VAL A 129 -13.64 11.69 0.99
N ALA A 130 -14.19 10.64 0.38
CA ALA A 130 -14.77 10.68 -0.96
C ALA A 130 -16.14 9.99 -1.07
N GLY A 131 -16.64 9.35 0.01
CA GLY A 131 -17.89 8.60 0.00
C GLY A 131 -17.80 7.25 -0.71
N SER A 132 -17.04 7.14 -1.80
CA SER A 132 -16.81 5.89 -2.54
C SER A 132 -15.55 5.95 -3.40
N TRP A 133 -15.06 4.80 -3.84
CA TRP A 133 -13.99 4.71 -4.84
C TRP A 133 -14.40 5.31 -6.18
N LYS A 134 -15.66 5.15 -6.58
CA LYS A 134 -16.19 5.74 -7.81
C LYS A 134 -16.07 7.27 -7.78
N ASN A 135 -16.54 7.88 -6.72
CA ASN A 135 -16.45 9.35 -6.56
C ASN A 135 -15.00 9.83 -6.51
N ALA A 136 -14.11 9.06 -5.83
CA ALA A 136 -12.68 9.38 -5.79
C ALA A 136 -12.06 9.33 -7.19
N GLN A 137 -12.37 8.30 -7.97
CA GLN A 137 -11.89 8.14 -9.34
C GLN A 137 -12.38 9.28 -10.23
N GLU A 138 -13.67 9.58 -10.22
CA GLU A 138 -14.27 10.66 -11.02
C GLU A 138 -13.65 12.03 -10.69
N LYS A 139 -13.49 12.32 -9.40
CA LYS A 139 -12.98 13.61 -8.93
C LYS A 139 -11.49 13.80 -9.18
N HIS A 140 -10.70 12.75 -9.03
CA HIS A 140 -9.24 12.87 -8.96
C HIS A 140 -8.52 12.34 -10.19
N PHE A 141 -9.07 11.35 -10.90
CA PHE A 141 -8.32 10.56 -11.88
C PHE A 141 -9.03 10.42 -13.25
N SER A 142 -10.22 10.99 -13.45
CA SER A 142 -10.82 11.08 -14.78
C SER A 142 -10.03 12.06 -15.66
N ASP A 143 -10.21 11.96 -16.97
CA ASP A 143 -9.55 12.84 -17.95
C ASP A 143 -9.79 14.32 -17.61
N GLY A 144 -8.71 15.09 -17.47
CA GLY A 144 -8.75 16.49 -17.06
C GLY A 144 -9.07 16.75 -15.59
N ALA A 145 -9.16 15.70 -14.76
CA ALA A 145 -9.43 15.82 -13.34
C ALA A 145 -8.21 16.36 -12.54
N ILE A 146 -8.32 16.36 -11.22
CA ILE A 146 -7.33 17.01 -10.33
C ILE A 146 -5.91 16.48 -10.58
N PHE A 147 -5.73 15.19 -10.81
CA PHE A 147 -4.40 14.61 -11.03
C PHE A 147 -3.76 15.20 -12.29
N ASP A 148 -4.48 15.24 -13.40
CA ASP A 148 -3.99 15.83 -14.66
C ASP A 148 -3.64 17.31 -14.49
N GLN A 149 -4.48 18.07 -13.79
CA GLN A 149 -4.25 19.49 -13.53
C GLN A 149 -3.01 19.78 -12.68
N ILE A 150 -2.66 18.91 -11.72
CA ILE A 150 -1.48 19.09 -10.86
C ILE A 150 -0.20 18.54 -11.48
N THR A 151 -0.30 17.57 -12.39
CA THR A 151 0.84 16.95 -13.07
C THR A 151 1.13 17.55 -14.45
N SER A 152 0.16 18.23 -15.07
CA SER A 152 0.41 18.93 -16.34
C SER A 152 1.52 19.98 -16.13
N LYS A 153 2.60 19.82 -16.87
CA LYS A 153 3.65 20.84 -16.98
C LYS A 153 3.02 22.09 -17.63
N GLN A 154 3.14 23.21 -16.95
CA GLN A 154 2.92 24.53 -17.59
C GLN A 154 4.00 24.79 -18.62
#